data_d92e532ca61a28892e0076d24ef8d269
#
_entry.id   d92e532ca61a28892e0076d24ef8d269
#
_cell.length_a   1.000
_cell.length_b   1.000
_cell.length_c   1.000
_cell.angle_alpha   90.00
_cell.angle_beta   90.00
_cell.angle_gamma   90.00
#
_symmetry.space_group_name_H-M   'P 1'
#
loop_
_entity.id
_entity.type
_entity.pdbx_description
1 polymer ?
#
loop_
_entity_poly.entity_id
_entity_poly.type
_entity_poly.pdbx_seq_one_letter_code
_entity_poly.pdbx_strand_id
1 'polypeptide(L)'
;MLSILVVDDRVDYREALVRLLDKQPDMEVVAQAGSLSEAREIKLEGIDVALLDRGLPDGDGLELIGDVRRASPGAKVLMMSLTMEQMHPEEALEAGADGIVDKVALPQEIADRVREAVVE
;
A
#
# COMPACT_ATOMS: atom_id res chain seq x y z
N MET A 1 -16.67 3.23 -4.28
CA MET A 1 -15.54 3.87 -3.60
C MET A 1 -14.47 2.85 -3.32
N LEU A 2 -13.22 3.19 -3.57
CA LEU A 2 -12.09 2.26 -3.33
C LEU A 2 -11.70 2.29 -1.86
N SER A 3 -11.66 1.12 -1.23
CA SER A 3 -11.23 0.96 0.15
C SER A 3 -9.73 0.68 0.19
N ILE A 4 -8.98 1.55 0.85
CA ILE A 4 -7.52 1.55 0.79
C ILE A 4 -6.89 1.24 2.15
N LEU A 5 -5.89 0.38 2.13
CA LEU A 5 -5.01 0.11 3.27
C LEU A 5 -3.67 0.81 3.01
N VAL A 6 -3.17 1.52 4.01
CA VAL A 6 -1.83 2.14 3.94
C VAL A 6 -0.97 1.61 5.08
N VAL A 7 0.17 1.02 4.75
CA VAL A 7 1.13 0.52 5.75
C VAL A 7 2.47 1.20 5.51
N ASP A 8 2.87 2.04 6.46
CA ASP A 8 4.12 2.81 6.39
C ASP A 8 4.53 3.20 7.81
N ASP A 9 5.78 3.01 8.16
CA ASP A 9 6.28 3.28 9.51
C ASP A 9 6.54 4.77 9.79
N ARG A 10 6.61 5.60 8.76
CA ARG A 10 6.82 7.04 8.93
C ARG A 10 5.48 7.73 9.12
N VAL A 11 5.21 8.10 10.36
CA VAL A 11 3.92 8.66 10.76
C VAL A 11 3.57 9.92 9.96
N ASP A 12 4.52 10.83 9.79
CA ASP A 12 4.28 12.09 9.07
C ASP A 12 3.95 11.84 7.59
N TYR A 13 4.69 10.96 6.94
CA TYR A 13 4.44 10.57 5.56
C TYR A 13 3.09 9.87 5.42
N ARG A 14 2.85 8.90 6.29
CA ARG A 14 1.59 8.12 6.27
C ARG A 14 0.37 9.03 6.45
N GLU A 15 0.42 9.94 7.43
CA GLU A 15 -0.69 10.85 7.68
C GLU A 15 -0.95 11.79 6.50
N ALA A 16 0.11 12.30 5.87
CA ALA A 16 -0.04 13.15 4.70
C ALA A 16 -0.67 12.39 3.53
N LEU A 17 -0.21 11.16 3.30
CA LEU A 17 -0.76 10.32 2.22
C LEU A 17 -2.22 9.96 2.49
N VAL A 18 -2.53 9.53 3.71
CA VAL A 18 -3.90 9.20 4.11
C VAL A 18 -4.82 10.40 3.90
N ARG A 19 -4.38 11.57 4.33
CA ARG A 19 -5.18 12.79 4.20
C ARG A 19 -5.48 13.12 2.75
N LEU A 20 -4.50 12.98 1.87
CA LEU A 20 -4.72 13.25 0.46
C LEU A 20 -5.64 12.21 -0.18
N LEU A 21 -5.44 10.93 0.13
CA LEU A 21 -6.28 9.86 -0.44
C LEU A 21 -7.73 10.02 0.00
N ASP A 22 -7.96 10.36 1.26
CA ASP A 22 -9.32 10.57 1.78
C ASP A 22 -10.03 11.75 1.12
N LYS A 23 -9.30 12.70 0.56
CA LYS A 23 -9.90 13.82 -0.16
C LYS A 23 -10.31 13.46 -1.58
N GLN A 24 -9.85 12.33 -2.09
CA GLN A 24 -10.26 11.90 -3.41
C GLN A 24 -11.71 11.41 -3.38
N PRO A 25 -12.55 11.83 -4.34
CA PRO A 25 -13.99 11.50 -4.30
C PRO A 25 -14.28 10.02 -4.46
N ASP A 26 -13.32 9.25 -4.98
CA ASP A 26 -13.49 7.83 -5.27
C ASP A 26 -12.71 6.91 -4.32
N MET A 27 -12.13 7.46 -3.26
CA MET A 27 -11.26 6.71 -2.35
C MET A 27 -11.58 6.96 -0.88
N GLU A 28 -11.35 5.91 -0.07
CA GLU A 28 -11.44 6.00 1.38
C GLU A 28 -10.36 5.14 1.99
N VAL A 29 -9.54 5.71 2.87
CA VAL A 29 -8.56 4.93 3.62
C VAL A 29 -9.28 4.30 4.80
N VAL A 30 -9.47 2.99 4.75
CA VAL A 30 -10.23 2.26 5.77
C VAL A 30 -9.36 1.67 6.86
N ALA A 31 -8.05 1.58 6.63
CA ALA A 31 -7.12 1.04 7.62
C ALA A 31 -5.71 1.57 7.36
N GLN A 32 -4.93 1.72 8.43
CA GLN A 32 -3.53 2.09 8.33
C GLN A 32 -2.75 1.43 9.46
N ALA A 33 -1.47 1.18 9.20
CA ALA A 33 -0.57 0.55 10.16
C ALA A 33 0.85 1.04 9.95
N GLY A 34 1.66 0.96 11.00
CA GLY A 34 3.07 1.36 10.96
C GLY A 34 4.06 0.22 11.02
N SER A 35 3.59 -1.03 11.06
CA SER A 35 4.44 -2.21 11.16
C SER A 35 3.71 -3.45 10.67
N LEU A 36 4.45 -4.54 10.49
CA LEU A 36 3.84 -5.85 10.17
C LEU A 36 2.90 -6.28 11.29
N SER A 37 3.34 -6.12 12.52
CA SER A 37 2.57 -6.50 13.69
C SER A 37 1.23 -5.77 13.75
N GLU A 38 1.24 -4.46 13.57
CA GLU A 38 0.02 -3.66 13.57
C GLU A 38 -0.92 -4.06 12.42
N ALA A 39 -0.35 -4.27 11.24
CA ALA A 39 -1.15 -4.65 10.07
C ALA A 39 -1.86 -5.99 10.28
N ARG A 40 -1.21 -6.92 10.95
CA ARG A 40 -1.79 -8.25 11.23
C ARG A 40 -2.88 -8.23 12.27
N GLU A 41 -3.02 -7.15 13.02
CA GLU A 41 -4.12 -6.97 13.99
C GLU A 41 -5.35 -6.34 13.37
N ILE A 42 -5.26 -5.86 12.14
CA ILE A 42 -6.36 -5.20 11.44
C ILE A 42 -7.12 -6.22 10.60
N LYS A 43 -8.43 -6.03 10.47
CA LYS A 43 -9.23 -6.82 9.53
C LYS A 43 -8.91 -6.34 8.12
N LEU A 44 -8.46 -7.25 7.28
CA LEU A 44 -8.03 -6.94 5.91
C LEU A 44 -9.08 -7.29 4.86
N GLU A 45 -10.27 -7.67 5.27
CA GLU A 45 -11.39 -7.95 4.36
C GLU A 45 -11.90 -6.64 3.74
N GLY A 46 -12.30 -6.71 2.49
CA GLY A 46 -12.88 -5.57 1.80
C GLY A 46 -11.89 -4.52 1.33
N ILE A 47 -10.60 -4.85 1.29
CA ILE A 47 -9.58 -3.94 0.75
C ILE A 47 -9.57 -4.04 -0.77
N ASP A 48 -9.63 -2.89 -1.43
CA ASP A 48 -9.52 -2.82 -2.89
C ASP A 48 -8.08 -2.58 -3.33
N VAL A 49 -7.34 -1.74 -2.60
CA VAL A 49 -5.93 -1.46 -2.89
C VAL A 49 -5.15 -1.38 -1.58
N ALA A 50 -4.03 -2.06 -1.53
CA ALA A 50 -3.10 -1.96 -0.40
C ALA A 50 -1.82 -1.27 -0.85
N LEU A 51 -1.42 -0.23 -0.13
CA LEU A 51 -0.16 0.46 -0.32
C LEU A 51 0.76 0.03 0.82
N LEU A 52 1.79 -0.75 0.48
CA LEU A 52 2.66 -1.39 1.47
C LEU A 52 4.10 -0.91 1.32
N ASP A 53 4.65 -0.36 2.40
CA ASP A 53 6.04 0.05 2.46
C ASP A 53 6.94 -1.18 2.61
N ARG A 54 8.04 -1.24 1.86
CA ARG A 54 9.00 -2.33 1.99
C ARG A 54 9.79 -2.22 3.29
N GLY A 55 10.13 -1.01 3.71
CA GLY A 55 11.02 -0.80 4.86
C GLY A 55 10.28 -0.65 6.18
N LEU A 56 9.69 -1.71 6.69
CA LEU A 56 9.01 -1.68 7.99
C LEU A 56 9.97 -2.05 9.12
N PRO A 57 9.72 -1.57 10.36
CA PRO A 57 10.65 -1.79 11.47
C PRO A 57 10.81 -3.26 11.86
N ASP A 58 9.80 -4.08 11.60
CA ASP A 58 9.81 -5.48 12.00
C ASP A 58 9.84 -6.46 10.81
N GLY A 59 10.14 -5.95 9.62
CA GLY A 59 10.32 -6.82 8.45
C GLY A 59 10.03 -6.12 7.14
N ASP A 60 9.90 -6.91 6.08
CA ASP A 60 9.62 -6.42 4.74
C ASP A 60 8.13 -6.43 4.48
N GLY A 61 7.61 -5.31 3.95
CA GLY A 61 6.19 -5.21 3.59
C GLY A 61 5.72 -6.26 2.59
N LEU A 62 6.65 -6.89 1.84
CA LEU A 62 6.31 -8.00 0.96
C LEU A 62 5.61 -9.14 1.70
N GLU A 63 5.92 -9.30 2.99
CA GLU A 63 5.33 -10.35 3.81
C GLU A 63 3.81 -10.18 3.98
N LEU A 64 3.30 -8.97 3.79
CA LEU A 64 1.86 -8.69 3.95
C LEU A 64 1.04 -9.00 2.70
N ILE A 65 1.68 -9.23 1.56
CA ILE A 65 0.95 -9.48 0.32
C ILE A 65 0.03 -10.70 0.48
N GLY A 66 0.56 -11.78 1.03
CA GLY A 66 -0.22 -12.99 1.27
C GLY A 66 -1.37 -12.76 2.23
N ASP A 67 -1.14 -12.00 3.29
CA ASP A 67 -2.18 -11.70 4.28
C ASP A 67 -3.32 -10.90 3.65
N VAL A 68 -2.99 -9.89 2.86
CA VAL A 68 -3.99 -9.07 2.16
C VAL A 68 -4.79 -9.92 1.17
N ARG A 69 -4.09 -10.74 0.36
CA ARG A 69 -4.74 -11.56 -0.66
C ARG A 69 -5.63 -12.66 -0.10
N ARG A 70 -5.29 -13.20 1.06
CA ARG A 70 -6.16 -14.19 1.73
C ARG A 70 -7.44 -13.56 2.21
N ALA A 71 -7.37 -12.36 2.74
CA ALA A 71 -8.54 -11.66 3.28
C ALA A 71 -9.33 -10.91 2.20
N SER A 72 -8.65 -10.44 1.17
CA SER A 72 -9.26 -9.68 0.06
C SER A 72 -8.68 -10.17 -1.27
N PRO A 73 -9.19 -11.30 -1.80
CA PRO A 73 -8.60 -11.92 -2.99
C PRO A 73 -8.52 -11.03 -4.24
N GLY A 74 -9.41 -10.06 -4.35
CA GLY A 74 -9.41 -9.13 -5.49
C GLY A 74 -8.57 -7.88 -5.28
N ALA A 75 -7.91 -7.75 -4.13
CA ALA A 75 -7.14 -6.54 -3.83
C ALA A 75 -5.95 -6.38 -4.76
N LYS A 76 -5.69 -5.14 -5.16
CA LYS A 76 -4.46 -4.78 -5.87
C LYS A 76 -3.43 -4.37 -4.81
N VAL A 77 -2.19 -4.76 -5.00
CA VAL A 77 -1.11 -4.45 -4.06
C VAL A 77 -0.05 -3.62 -4.76
N LEU A 78 0.20 -2.43 -4.22
CA LEU A 78 1.26 -1.55 -4.70
C LEU A 78 2.31 -1.45 -3.59
N MET A 79 3.55 -1.83 -3.92
CA MET A 79 4.66 -1.69 -2.99
C MET A 79 5.21 -0.28 -3.09
N MET A 80 5.59 0.29 -1.95
CA MET A 80 6.20 1.62 -1.88
C MET A 80 7.64 1.51 -1.42
N SER A 81 8.52 2.32 -1.99
CA SER A 81 9.92 2.35 -1.61
C SER A 81 10.49 3.75 -1.77
N LEU A 82 11.42 4.12 -0.88
CA LEU A 82 12.07 5.43 -0.91
C LEU A 82 13.12 5.56 -2.01
N THR A 83 13.79 4.48 -2.36
CA THR A 83 14.88 4.53 -3.33
C THR A 83 14.75 3.43 -4.36
N MET A 84 15.30 3.69 -5.55
CA MET A 84 15.33 2.69 -6.61
C MET A 84 16.08 1.44 -6.18
N GLU A 85 17.10 1.60 -5.35
CA GLU A 85 17.87 0.47 -4.84
C GLU A 85 17.03 -0.47 -3.98
N GLN A 86 16.09 0.09 -3.22
CA GLN A 86 15.20 -0.69 -2.37
C GLN A 86 13.99 -1.23 -3.10
N MET A 87 13.74 -0.76 -4.31
CA MET A 87 12.55 -1.15 -5.05
C MET A 87 12.58 -2.61 -5.50
N HIS A 88 13.72 -3.08 -6.00
CA HIS A 88 13.84 -4.44 -6.50
C HIS A 88 12.55 -4.91 -7.18
N PRO A 89 12.17 -4.28 -8.32
CA PRO A 89 10.86 -4.52 -8.94
C PRO A 89 10.56 -5.98 -9.20
N GLU A 90 11.58 -6.73 -9.62
CA GLU A 90 11.42 -8.15 -9.93
C GLU A 90 11.00 -8.95 -8.70
N GLU A 91 11.63 -8.66 -7.56
CA GLU A 91 11.31 -9.33 -6.31
C GLU A 91 9.88 -9.03 -5.86
N ALA A 92 9.47 -7.76 -5.97
CA ALA A 92 8.12 -7.35 -5.60
C ALA A 92 7.07 -8.02 -6.48
N LEU A 93 7.30 -8.03 -7.80
CA LEU A 93 6.36 -8.66 -8.74
C LEU A 93 6.30 -10.17 -8.56
N GLU A 94 7.43 -10.81 -8.27
CA GLU A 94 7.46 -12.24 -7.99
C GLU A 94 6.72 -12.59 -6.70
N ALA A 95 6.75 -11.66 -5.73
CA ALA A 95 6.02 -11.85 -4.47
C ALA A 95 4.51 -11.61 -4.63
N GLY A 96 4.07 -11.13 -5.80
CA GLY A 96 2.65 -10.94 -6.09
C GLY A 96 2.16 -9.51 -6.12
N ALA A 97 3.05 -8.52 -6.04
CA ALA A 97 2.65 -7.12 -6.14
C ALA A 97 2.18 -6.80 -7.56
N ASP A 98 1.19 -5.93 -7.67
CA ASP A 98 0.66 -5.49 -8.97
C ASP A 98 1.43 -4.30 -9.53
N GLY A 99 2.20 -3.61 -8.68
CA GLY A 99 3.01 -2.49 -9.12
C GLY A 99 3.86 -1.94 -7.99
N ILE A 100 4.66 -0.95 -8.34
CA ILE A 100 5.59 -0.30 -7.42
C ILE A 100 5.41 1.20 -7.52
N VAL A 101 5.43 1.87 -6.38
CA VAL A 101 5.29 3.32 -6.29
C VAL A 101 6.52 3.88 -5.58
N ASP A 102 7.08 4.94 -6.16
CA ASP A 102 8.18 5.66 -5.55
C ASP A 102 7.61 6.60 -4.49
N LYS A 103 8.08 6.49 -3.24
CA LYS A 103 7.59 7.32 -2.15
C LYS A 103 7.95 8.80 -2.30
N VAL A 104 8.93 9.14 -3.16
CA VAL A 104 9.25 10.54 -3.44
C VAL A 104 8.28 11.14 -4.46
N ALA A 105 7.41 10.34 -5.07
CA ALA A 105 6.38 10.87 -5.94
C ALA A 105 5.41 11.75 -5.14
N LEU A 106 4.82 12.72 -5.81
CA LEU A 106 3.81 13.56 -5.16
C LEU A 106 2.61 12.69 -4.76
N PRO A 107 1.97 12.97 -3.62
CA PRO A 107 0.81 12.18 -3.18
C PRO A 107 -0.29 12.08 -4.23
N GLN A 108 -0.50 13.12 -5.04
CA GLN A 108 -1.47 13.07 -6.13
C GLN A 108 -1.10 12.02 -7.19
N GLU A 109 0.19 11.86 -7.46
CA GLU A 109 0.65 10.83 -8.39
C GLU A 109 0.39 9.43 -7.83
N ILE A 110 0.50 9.27 -6.51
CA ILE A 110 0.19 8.00 -5.85
C ILE A 110 -1.31 7.69 -6.00
N ALA A 111 -2.17 8.69 -5.81
CA ALA A 111 -3.62 8.52 -6.04
C ALA A 111 -3.90 8.08 -7.47
N ASP A 112 -3.20 8.68 -8.44
CA ASP A 112 -3.36 8.31 -9.85
C ASP A 112 -2.91 6.86 -10.09
N ARG A 113 -1.82 6.42 -9.45
CA ARG A 113 -1.37 5.04 -9.55
C ARG A 113 -2.37 4.06 -8.94
N VAL A 114 -3.04 4.45 -7.86
CA VAL A 114 -4.12 3.65 -7.27
C VAL A 114 -5.24 3.45 -8.30
N ARG A 115 -5.63 4.50 -8.98
CA ARG A 115 -6.68 4.42 -10.00
C ARG A 115 -6.27 3.51 -11.15
N GLU A 116 -5.03 3.65 -11.62
CA GLU A 116 -4.51 2.81 -12.69
C GLU A 116 -4.49 1.33 -12.32
N ALA A 117 -4.18 1.02 -11.07
CA ALA A 117 -4.09 -0.36 -10.61
C ALA A 117 -5.44 -1.10 -10.66
N VAL A 118 -6.54 -0.38 -10.47
CA VAL A 118 -7.89 -1.00 -10.46
C VAL A 118 -8.56 -0.98 -11.83
N VAL A 119 -8.03 -0.25 -12.79
CA VAL A 119 -8.55 -0.22 -14.16
C VAL A 119 -7.90 -1.36 -14.94
N GLU A 120 -8.69 -2.20 -15.56
CA GLU A 120 -8.20 -3.31 -16.38
C GLU A 120 -8.57 -3.13 -17.83
#